data_d8627f8865a9dc6788c80b1584a494dc
#
_entry.id   d8627f8865a9dc6788c80b1584a494dc
#
_cell.length_a   1.000
_cell.length_b   1.000
_cell.length_c   1.000
_cell.angle_alpha   90.00
_cell.angle_beta   90.00
_cell.angle_gamma   90.00
#
_symmetry.space_group_name_H-M   'P 1'
#
loop_
_entity.id
_entity.type
_entity.pdbx_description
1 polymer ?
#
loop_
_entity_poly.entity_id
_entity_poly.type
_entity_poly.pdbx_seq_one_letter_code
_entity_poly.pdbx_strand_id
1 'polypeptide(L)'
;HTEPFSSIKKDELYELGFDDDRIRWLSKPHIPTSAIEDITWNREIAHKILKLVANQIGQEELWLFSDKIKGSTELANLDLSDFVDKPAEEKIQNILVNYWSNITLLEVAKNKFVPLWTYQKSTSWETINQKEKEDLEKLFEKLNTKNEKLWQKQASQIFTALTSNVKMIPCGEDLGVGIACVPETMKN
;
A
#
# COMPACT_ATOMS: atom_id res chain seq x y z
N HIS A 1 8.29 -22.77 -7.44
CA HIS A 1 7.79 -21.40 -7.69
C HIS A 1 8.73 -20.43 -6.98
N THR A 2 9.61 -19.79 -7.75
CA THR A 2 10.35 -18.61 -7.26
C THR A 2 9.38 -17.45 -7.17
N GLU A 3 9.27 -16.84 -5.97
CA GLU A 3 8.48 -15.62 -5.81
C GLU A 3 9.04 -14.54 -6.77
N PRO A 4 8.18 -13.78 -7.47
CA PRO A 4 8.63 -12.79 -8.46
C PRO A 4 9.34 -11.60 -7.82
N PHE A 5 9.17 -11.39 -6.53
CA PHE A 5 9.82 -10.35 -5.71
C PHE A 5 9.95 -10.81 -4.26
N SER A 6 10.89 -10.21 -3.53
CA SER A 6 11.04 -10.41 -2.10
C SER A 6 10.05 -9.53 -1.32
N SER A 7 9.68 -9.97 -0.13
CA SER A 7 8.83 -9.24 0.80
C SER A 7 9.42 -9.25 2.20
N ILE A 8 9.00 -8.33 3.05
CA ILE A 8 9.29 -8.29 4.48
C ILE A 8 8.40 -9.31 5.18
N LYS A 9 8.98 -10.18 5.98
CA LYS A 9 8.22 -11.10 6.82
C LYS A 9 7.80 -10.41 8.12
N LYS A 10 6.69 -10.84 8.70
CA LYS A 10 6.21 -10.31 9.97
C LYS A 10 7.25 -10.42 11.09
N ASP A 11 8.02 -11.51 11.11
CA ASP A 11 9.08 -11.72 12.10
C ASP A 11 10.18 -10.64 12.01
N GLU A 12 10.52 -10.15 10.80
CA GLU A 12 11.48 -9.07 10.64
C GLU A 12 10.97 -7.73 11.24
N LEU A 13 9.65 -7.51 11.25
CA LEU A 13 9.04 -6.36 11.92
C LEU A 13 9.05 -6.53 13.43
N TYR A 14 8.83 -7.74 13.95
CA TYR A 14 8.96 -8.04 15.39
C TYR A 14 10.40 -7.81 15.89
N GLU A 15 11.41 -8.19 15.09
CA GLU A 15 12.82 -7.93 15.43
C GLU A 15 13.13 -6.44 15.56
N LEU A 16 12.41 -5.57 14.86
CA LEU A 16 12.49 -4.11 14.99
C LEU A 16 11.66 -3.54 16.15
N GLY A 17 10.94 -4.40 16.89
CA GLY A 17 10.13 -4.01 18.04
C GLY A 17 8.69 -3.60 17.73
N PHE A 18 8.22 -3.83 16.51
CA PHE A 18 6.80 -3.63 16.16
C PHE A 18 5.97 -4.81 16.65
N ASP A 19 4.97 -4.57 17.47
CA ASP A 19 3.98 -5.56 17.87
C ASP A 19 2.84 -5.68 16.82
N ASP A 20 1.89 -6.58 17.06
CA ASP A 20 0.76 -6.83 16.17
C ASP A 20 -0.11 -5.59 15.95
N ASP A 21 -0.31 -4.78 16.98
CA ASP A 21 -1.13 -3.57 16.88
C ASP A 21 -0.46 -2.50 16.04
N ARG A 22 0.86 -2.34 16.19
CA ARG A 22 1.65 -1.43 15.37
C ARG A 22 1.76 -1.89 13.91
N ILE A 23 1.95 -3.19 13.68
CA ILE A 23 1.96 -3.76 12.33
C ILE A 23 0.59 -3.56 11.66
N ARG A 24 -0.50 -3.78 12.39
CA ARG A 24 -1.86 -3.50 11.92
C ARG A 24 -2.03 -2.01 11.58
N TRP A 25 -1.57 -1.11 12.44
CA TRP A 25 -1.60 0.33 12.20
C TRP A 25 -0.87 0.74 10.93
N LEU A 26 0.27 0.13 10.64
CA LEU A 26 1.07 0.40 9.43
C LEU A 26 0.48 -0.22 8.16
N SER A 27 -0.27 -1.34 8.27
CA SER A 27 -0.65 -2.17 7.13
C SER A 27 -2.14 -2.25 6.82
N LYS A 28 -3.00 -1.80 7.71
CA LYS A 28 -4.45 -1.81 7.48
C LYS A 28 -4.98 -0.38 7.38
N PRO A 29 -5.78 -0.06 6.35
CA PRO A 29 -6.34 1.27 6.21
C PRO A 29 -7.38 1.55 7.30
N HIS A 30 -7.36 2.78 7.81
CA HIS A 30 -8.28 3.25 8.85
C HIS A 30 -8.73 4.69 8.54
N ILE A 31 -9.86 5.10 9.10
CA ILE A 31 -10.47 6.39 8.86
C ILE A 31 -11.10 6.93 10.15
N PRO A 32 -10.88 8.21 10.54
CA PRO A 32 -11.58 8.83 11.65
C PRO A 32 -13.02 9.20 11.28
N THR A 33 -13.93 9.18 12.23
CA THR A 33 -15.34 9.63 12.04
C THR A 33 -15.39 11.03 11.46
N SER A 34 -14.54 11.94 11.94
CA SER A 34 -14.49 13.33 11.50
C SER A 34 -14.34 13.51 10.00
N ALA A 35 -13.64 12.61 9.33
CA ALA A 35 -13.44 12.67 7.88
C ALA A 35 -14.76 12.65 7.08
N ILE A 36 -15.78 11.97 7.60
CA ILE A 36 -17.13 11.92 7.00
C ILE A 36 -18.06 12.93 7.69
N GLU A 37 -17.92 13.14 9.01
CA GLU A 37 -18.72 14.10 9.78
C GLU A 37 -18.54 15.53 9.24
N ASP A 38 -17.35 15.93 8.83
CA ASP A 38 -17.06 17.26 8.27
C ASP A 38 -17.79 17.54 6.95
N ILE A 39 -18.25 16.49 6.24
CA ILE A 39 -19.07 16.64 5.03
C ILE A 39 -20.55 16.60 5.36
N THR A 40 -20.95 15.64 6.20
CA THR A 40 -22.37 15.39 6.51
C THR A 40 -22.92 16.35 7.57
N TRP A 41 -22.04 17.02 8.33
CA TRP A 41 -22.39 17.83 9.52
C TRP A 41 -23.25 17.05 10.52
N ASN A 42 -23.19 15.71 10.48
CA ASN A 42 -24.00 14.82 11.29
C ASN A 42 -23.25 13.53 11.61
N ARG A 43 -22.90 13.36 12.89
CA ARG A 43 -22.16 12.19 13.38
C ARG A 43 -22.93 10.88 13.19
N GLU A 44 -24.24 10.87 13.36
CA GLU A 44 -25.03 9.65 13.19
C GLU A 44 -25.04 9.19 11.73
N ILE A 45 -25.12 10.12 10.78
CA ILE A 45 -25.02 9.82 9.36
C ILE A 45 -23.61 9.32 9.05
N ALA A 46 -22.56 9.98 9.56
CA ALA A 46 -21.18 9.54 9.39
C ALA A 46 -20.97 8.10 9.89
N HIS A 47 -21.49 7.76 11.07
CA HIS A 47 -21.45 6.40 11.61
C HIS A 47 -22.19 5.38 10.73
N LYS A 48 -23.36 5.74 10.19
CA LYS A 48 -24.11 4.86 9.29
C LYS A 48 -23.33 4.57 8.03
N ILE A 49 -22.73 5.58 7.42
CA ILE A 49 -21.90 5.44 6.21
C ILE A 49 -20.66 4.58 6.52
N LEU A 50 -19.94 4.90 7.61
CA LEU A 50 -18.73 4.14 7.97
C LEU A 50 -19.01 2.68 8.27
N LYS A 51 -20.16 2.33 8.87
CA LYS A 51 -20.59 0.94 9.10
C LYS A 51 -20.79 0.13 7.83
N LEU A 52 -20.98 0.75 6.67
CA LEU A 52 -21.08 0.04 5.39
C LEU A 52 -19.73 -0.55 4.96
N VAL A 53 -18.62 0.16 5.30
CA VAL A 53 -17.30 -0.13 4.76
C VAL A 53 -16.23 -0.46 5.80
N ALA A 54 -16.51 -0.21 7.09
CA ALA A 54 -15.53 -0.30 8.17
C ALA A 54 -16.14 -0.78 9.49
N ASN A 55 -15.29 -1.18 10.43
CA ASN A 55 -15.65 -1.55 11.78
C ASN A 55 -15.00 -0.58 12.76
N GLN A 56 -15.75 -0.09 13.73
CA GLN A 56 -15.23 0.82 14.76
C GLN A 56 -14.20 0.11 15.65
N ILE A 57 -13.11 0.79 15.97
CA ILE A 57 -12.07 0.30 16.86
C ILE A 57 -12.41 0.68 18.29
N GLY A 58 -12.86 -0.29 19.08
CA GLY A 58 -13.23 -0.07 20.47
C GLY A 58 -14.32 1.00 20.62
N GLN A 59 -14.07 1.98 21.48
CA GLN A 59 -14.95 3.16 21.70
C GLN A 59 -14.37 4.43 21.04
N GLU A 60 -13.31 4.30 20.29
CA GLU A 60 -12.68 5.42 19.60
C GLU A 60 -13.46 5.82 18.35
N GLU A 61 -13.38 7.08 17.99
CA GLU A 61 -13.94 7.61 16.74
C GLU A 61 -13.01 7.31 15.55
N LEU A 62 -12.50 6.08 15.50
CA LEU A 62 -11.60 5.53 14.50
C LEU A 62 -12.15 4.19 13.98
N TRP A 63 -12.09 4.01 12.68
CA TRP A 63 -12.67 2.87 11.97
C TRP A 63 -11.61 2.17 11.13
N LEU A 64 -11.59 0.84 11.22
CA LEU A 64 -10.75 -0.02 10.38
C LEU A 64 -11.59 -0.50 9.20
N PHE A 65 -11.11 -0.31 7.98
CA PHE A 65 -11.82 -0.81 6.80
C PHE A 65 -12.04 -2.33 6.87
N SER A 66 -13.21 -2.74 6.46
CA SER A 66 -13.61 -4.15 6.50
C SER A 66 -12.85 -4.97 5.44
N ASP A 67 -12.46 -6.19 5.78
CA ASP A 67 -11.87 -7.14 4.83
C ASP A 67 -12.83 -7.52 3.68
N LYS A 68 -14.09 -7.12 3.73
CA LYS A 68 -15.06 -7.27 2.63
C LYS A 68 -14.74 -6.34 1.47
N ILE A 69 -14.17 -5.17 1.74
CA ILE A 69 -13.74 -4.22 0.71
C ILE A 69 -12.45 -4.76 0.07
N LYS A 70 -12.53 -5.07 -1.22
CA LYS A 70 -11.40 -5.67 -1.98
C LYS A 70 -10.61 -4.66 -2.80
N GLY A 71 -11.14 -3.46 -3.00
CA GLY A 71 -10.46 -2.45 -3.77
C GLY A 71 -11.14 -1.09 -3.74
N SER A 72 -10.40 -0.09 -4.19
CA SER A 72 -10.86 1.30 -4.25
C SER A 72 -12.08 1.51 -5.16
N THR A 73 -12.27 0.65 -6.17
CA THR A 73 -13.42 0.72 -7.08
C THR A 73 -14.75 0.51 -6.35
N GLU A 74 -14.79 -0.36 -5.34
CA GLU A 74 -15.99 -0.57 -4.53
C GLU A 74 -16.35 0.69 -3.74
N LEU A 75 -15.35 1.37 -3.19
CA LEU A 75 -15.53 2.62 -2.45
C LEU A 75 -15.91 3.80 -3.37
N ALA A 76 -15.32 3.85 -4.57
CA ALA A 76 -15.61 4.88 -5.55
C ALA A 76 -17.03 4.77 -6.16
N ASN A 77 -17.66 3.59 -6.07
CA ASN A 77 -19.02 3.34 -6.56
C ASN A 77 -20.01 3.03 -5.43
N LEU A 78 -19.68 3.37 -4.20
CA LEU A 78 -20.57 3.14 -3.04
C LEU A 78 -21.81 4.04 -3.18
N ASP A 79 -22.99 3.44 -3.20
CA ASP A 79 -24.25 4.18 -3.20
C ASP A 79 -24.55 4.74 -1.82
N LEU A 80 -24.62 6.06 -1.71
CA LEU A 80 -24.92 6.79 -0.49
C LEU A 80 -26.17 7.67 -0.61
N SER A 81 -26.99 7.47 -1.65
CA SER A 81 -28.18 8.26 -1.94
C SER A 81 -29.22 8.31 -0.80
N ASP A 82 -29.24 7.27 0.05
CA ASP A 82 -30.12 7.22 1.23
C ASP A 82 -29.64 8.15 2.38
N PHE A 83 -28.41 8.65 2.33
CA PHE A 83 -27.80 9.40 3.41
C PHE A 83 -27.46 10.85 3.05
N VAL A 84 -27.08 11.11 1.80
CA VAL A 84 -26.56 12.40 1.36
C VAL A 84 -26.95 12.70 -0.10
N ASP A 85 -26.83 13.96 -0.50
CA ASP A 85 -26.99 14.37 -1.90
C ASP A 85 -25.79 13.95 -2.76
N LYS A 86 -25.94 14.06 -4.09
CA LYS A 86 -24.92 13.62 -5.04
C LYS A 86 -23.57 14.31 -4.88
N PRO A 87 -23.48 15.63 -4.67
CA PRO A 87 -22.20 16.32 -4.44
C PRO A 87 -21.47 15.84 -3.16
N ALA A 88 -22.22 15.56 -2.09
CA ALA A 88 -21.63 15.02 -0.86
C ALA A 88 -21.22 13.56 -1.01
N GLU A 89 -22.01 12.75 -1.73
CA GLU A 89 -21.67 11.36 -2.07
C GLU A 89 -20.32 11.26 -2.78
N GLU A 90 -20.10 12.05 -3.84
CA GLU A 90 -18.84 12.06 -4.59
C GLU A 90 -17.63 12.46 -3.72
N LYS A 91 -17.82 13.44 -2.83
CA LYS A 91 -16.77 13.84 -1.88
C LYS A 91 -16.45 12.71 -0.89
N ILE A 92 -17.46 12.04 -0.35
CA ILE A 92 -17.28 10.94 0.60
C ILE A 92 -16.60 9.76 -0.07
N GLN A 93 -17.01 9.37 -1.29
CA GLN A 93 -16.37 8.33 -2.07
C GLN A 93 -14.87 8.61 -2.26
N ASN A 94 -14.50 9.83 -2.66
CA ASN A 94 -13.11 10.23 -2.81
C ASN A 94 -12.32 10.16 -1.50
N ILE A 95 -12.92 10.58 -0.39
CA ILE A 95 -12.29 10.47 0.95
C ILE A 95 -12.08 9.02 1.33
N LEU A 96 -13.07 8.16 1.15
CA LEU A 96 -12.95 6.74 1.43
C LEU A 96 -11.82 6.09 0.63
N VAL A 97 -11.71 6.39 -0.67
CA VAL A 97 -10.62 5.92 -1.53
C VAL A 97 -9.25 6.41 -1.04
N ASN A 98 -9.15 7.68 -0.65
CA ASN A 98 -7.91 8.25 -0.14
C ASN A 98 -7.46 7.57 1.17
N TYR A 99 -8.38 7.35 2.12
CA TYR A 99 -8.06 6.65 3.36
C TYR A 99 -7.77 5.16 3.14
N TRP A 100 -8.42 4.52 2.17
CA TRP A 100 -8.13 3.14 1.79
C TRP A 100 -6.67 2.95 1.32
N SER A 101 -6.14 3.90 0.59
CA SER A 101 -4.75 3.89 0.11
C SER A 101 -3.73 4.47 1.10
N ASN A 102 -4.18 4.96 2.27
CA ASN A 102 -3.35 5.62 3.27
C ASN A 102 -2.75 4.60 4.24
N ILE A 103 -1.78 3.82 3.76
CA ILE A 103 -1.03 2.82 4.54
C ILE A 103 0.47 2.94 4.29
N THR A 104 1.28 2.51 5.24
CA THR A 104 2.74 2.42 5.12
C THR A 104 3.17 1.12 4.45
N LEU A 105 2.57 0.00 4.87
CA LEU A 105 2.91 -1.35 4.43
C LEU A 105 1.70 -1.99 3.73
N LEU A 106 1.95 -2.57 2.56
CA LEU A 106 0.95 -3.39 1.86
C LEU A 106 1.20 -4.87 2.17
N GLU A 107 0.20 -5.56 2.71
CA GLU A 107 0.25 -7.00 2.89
C GLU A 107 -0.02 -7.71 1.55
N VAL A 108 1.03 -8.20 0.90
CA VAL A 108 0.95 -8.86 -0.42
C VAL A 108 0.64 -10.34 -0.34
N ALA A 109 0.87 -10.96 0.82
CA ALA A 109 0.46 -12.31 1.18
C ALA A 109 0.41 -12.39 2.71
N LYS A 110 -0.17 -13.44 3.27
CA LYS A 110 -0.29 -13.62 4.73
C LYS A 110 1.07 -13.42 5.41
N ASN A 111 1.17 -12.42 6.28
CA ASN A 111 2.38 -12.03 7.03
C ASN A 111 3.58 -11.64 6.14
N LYS A 112 3.32 -11.17 4.92
CA LYS A 112 4.34 -10.69 3.98
C LYS A 112 3.98 -9.28 3.52
N PHE A 113 4.90 -8.35 3.69
CA PHE A 113 4.67 -6.93 3.48
C PHE A 113 5.67 -6.33 2.50
N VAL A 114 5.24 -5.28 1.82
CA VAL A 114 6.10 -4.39 1.06
C VAL A 114 5.76 -2.93 1.42
N PRO A 115 6.72 -1.99 1.40
CA PRO A 115 6.40 -0.59 1.57
C PRO A 115 5.51 -0.12 0.41
N LEU A 116 4.47 0.64 0.71
CA LEU A 116 3.71 1.31 -0.32
C LEU A 116 4.57 2.41 -0.95
N TRP A 117 4.42 2.65 -2.25
CA TRP A 117 5.19 3.68 -2.97
C TRP A 117 5.13 5.07 -2.31
N THR A 118 3.98 5.40 -1.73
CA THR A 118 3.71 6.69 -1.08
C THR A 118 3.81 6.61 0.45
N TYR A 119 4.46 5.60 1.02
CA TYR A 119 4.45 5.33 2.46
C TYR A 119 4.80 6.53 3.34
N GLN A 120 5.74 7.37 2.89
CA GLN A 120 6.16 8.56 3.64
C GLN A 120 5.07 9.63 3.81
N LYS A 121 3.99 9.56 3.01
CA LYS A 121 2.83 10.44 3.09
C LYS A 121 1.67 9.82 3.87
N SER A 122 1.83 8.60 4.38
CA SER A 122 0.77 7.93 5.12
C SER A 122 0.68 8.45 6.56
N THR A 123 -0.55 8.54 7.08
CA THR A 123 -0.79 8.92 8.47
C THR A 123 -0.07 8.00 9.44
N SER A 124 -0.04 6.70 9.15
CA SER A 124 0.65 5.73 10.01
C SER A 124 2.17 5.96 10.05
N TRP A 125 2.79 6.38 8.94
CA TRP A 125 4.21 6.78 8.93
C TRP A 125 4.49 8.03 9.76
N GLU A 126 3.59 9.01 9.70
CA GLU A 126 3.75 10.25 10.48
C GLU A 126 3.73 10.01 11.99
N THR A 127 3.00 9.00 12.45
CA THR A 127 2.80 8.70 13.89
C THR A 127 3.92 7.89 14.52
N ILE A 128 4.81 7.27 13.76
CA ILE A 128 5.94 6.52 14.31
C ILE A 128 7.12 7.44 14.61
N ASN A 129 7.93 7.08 15.61
CA ASN A 129 9.06 7.91 16.02
C ASN A 129 10.23 7.82 15.02
N GLN A 130 11.20 8.73 15.17
CA GLN A 130 12.32 8.84 14.25
C GLN A 130 13.16 7.55 14.17
N LYS A 131 13.41 6.89 15.29
CA LYS A 131 14.17 5.62 15.32
C LYS A 131 13.45 4.52 14.53
N GLU A 132 12.14 4.40 14.70
CA GLU A 132 11.33 3.42 13.98
C GLU A 132 11.33 3.69 12.48
N LYS A 133 11.28 4.97 12.06
CA LYS A 133 11.42 5.36 10.65
C LYS A 133 12.76 4.90 10.08
N GLU A 134 13.85 5.21 10.77
CA GLU A 134 15.20 4.82 10.35
C GLU A 134 15.37 3.29 10.24
N ASP A 135 14.81 2.55 11.19
CA ASP A 135 14.90 1.09 11.18
C ASP A 135 14.06 0.48 10.05
N LEU A 136 12.87 1.01 9.78
CA LEU A 136 12.06 0.62 8.62
C LEU A 136 12.71 1.00 7.30
N GLU A 137 13.28 2.19 7.17
CA GLU A 137 13.98 2.62 5.95
C GLU A 137 15.17 1.72 5.63
N LYS A 138 15.97 1.32 6.61
CA LYS A 138 17.04 0.32 6.43
C LYS A 138 16.50 -1.03 5.95
N LEU A 139 15.36 -1.46 6.50
CA LEU A 139 14.71 -2.69 6.07
C LEU A 139 14.19 -2.59 4.63
N PHE A 140 13.63 -1.44 4.26
CA PHE A 140 13.16 -1.18 2.88
C PHE A 140 14.32 -1.12 1.89
N GLU A 141 15.44 -0.50 2.24
CA GLU A 141 16.65 -0.47 1.42
C GLU A 141 17.22 -1.88 1.19
N LYS A 142 17.29 -2.69 2.27
CA LYS A 142 17.68 -4.10 2.17
C LYS A 142 16.74 -4.90 1.25
N LEU A 143 15.42 -4.64 1.33
CA LEU A 143 14.43 -5.25 0.47
C LEU A 143 14.63 -4.85 -1.00
N ASN A 144 14.81 -3.55 -1.26
CA ASN A 144 15.06 -3.01 -2.60
C ASN A 144 16.30 -3.63 -3.23
N THR A 145 17.41 -3.70 -2.48
CA THR A 145 18.65 -4.35 -2.94
C THR A 145 18.45 -5.82 -3.32
N LYS A 146 17.64 -6.55 -2.55
CA LYS A 146 17.30 -7.95 -2.90
C LYS A 146 16.46 -8.02 -4.17
N ASN A 147 15.48 -7.14 -4.31
CA ASN A 147 14.58 -7.10 -5.46
C ASN A 147 15.31 -6.68 -6.75
N GLU A 148 16.24 -5.73 -6.67
CA GLU A 148 17.10 -5.36 -7.80
C GLU A 148 17.94 -6.54 -8.29
N LYS A 149 18.60 -7.28 -7.40
CA LYS A 149 19.35 -8.48 -7.74
C LYS A 149 18.47 -9.57 -8.37
N LEU A 150 17.27 -9.78 -7.84
CA LEU A 150 16.33 -10.74 -8.37
C LEU A 150 15.86 -10.33 -9.77
N TRP A 151 15.52 -9.05 -9.95
CA TRP A 151 15.15 -8.48 -11.24
C TRP A 151 16.28 -8.63 -12.27
N GLN A 152 17.51 -8.24 -11.91
CA GLN A 152 18.68 -8.35 -12.78
C GLN A 152 18.90 -9.79 -13.26
N LYS A 153 18.81 -10.76 -12.35
CA LYS A 153 18.93 -12.18 -12.70
C LYS A 153 17.85 -12.63 -13.67
N GLN A 154 16.60 -12.27 -13.43
CA GLN A 154 15.47 -12.64 -14.31
C GLN A 154 15.58 -11.95 -15.67
N ALA A 155 15.87 -10.66 -15.68
CA ALA A 155 16.04 -9.88 -16.90
C ALA A 155 17.19 -10.45 -17.77
N SER A 156 18.35 -10.75 -17.19
CA SER A 156 19.48 -11.38 -17.90
C SER A 156 19.09 -12.71 -18.53
N GLN A 157 18.31 -13.54 -17.84
CA GLN A 157 17.83 -14.82 -18.40
C GLN A 157 16.89 -14.60 -19.59
N ILE A 158 15.96 -13.65 -19.49
CA ILE A 158 15.02 -13.32 -20.56
C ILE A 158 15.75 -12.72 -21.75
N PHE A 159 16.65 -11.76 -21.55
CA PHE A 159 17.41 -11.13 -22.62
C PHE A 159 18.33 -12.14 -23.32
N THR A 160 19.03 -13.01 -22.58
CA THR A 160 19.83 -14.07 -23.14
C THR A 160 18.98 -15.01 -24.02
N ALA A 161 17.80 -15.42 -23.56
CA ALA A 161 16.90 -16.26 -24.32
C ALA A 161 16.41 -15.57 -25.62
N LEU A 162 16.09 -14.29 -25.54
CA LEU A 162 15.63 -13.47 -26.68
C LEU A 162 16.76 -13.30 -27.70
N THR A 163 17.95 -12.87 -27.28
CA THR A 163 19.08 -12.59 -28.20
C THR A 163 19.67 -13.84 -28.81
N SER A 164 19.59 -15.00 -28.13
CA SER A 164 20.07 -16.28 -28.67
C SER A 164 19.14 -16.87 -29.73
N ASN A 165 17.86 -16.53 -29.74
CA ASN A 165 16.86 -17.15 -30.61
C ASN A 165 16.40 -16.25 -31.77
N VAL A 166 16.73 -14.97 -31.75
CA VAL A 166 16.33 -14.01 -32.79
C VAL A 166 17.49 -13.11 -33.21
N LYS A 167 17.53 -12.75 -34.50
CA LYS A 167 18.56 -11.82 -35.04
C LYS A 167 18.19 -10.33 -34.80
N MET A 168 17.20 -10.06 -33.96
CA MET A 168 16.76 -8.71 -33.64
C MET A 168 17.43 -8.23 -32.35
N ILE A 169 17.81 -6.95 -32.33
CA ILE A 169 18.29 -6.30 -31.12
C ILE A 169 17.05 -5.87 -30.30
N PRO A 170 16.86 -6.39 -29.08
CA PRO A 170 15.78 -5.93 -28.23
C PRO A 170 15.98 -4.47 -27.88
N CYS A 171 14.93 -3.66 -28.06
CA CYS A 171 14.89 -2.27 -27.66
C CYS A 171 13.94 -2.16 -26.47
N GLY A 172 14.41 -1.65 -25.35
CA GLY A 172 13.62 -1.41 -24.14
C GLY A 172 13.41 0.09 -23.93
N GLU A 173 12.22 0.46 -23.49
CA GLU A 173 11.92 1.82 -23.05
C GLU A 173 11.97 1.88 -21.53
N ASP A 174 12.76 2.80 -20.97
CA ASP A 174 12.85 3.05 -19.53
C ASP A 174 11.82 4.13 -19.15
N LEU A 175 10.63 3.67 -18.77
CA LEU A 175 9.54 4.52 -18.29
C LEU A 175 9.46 4.46 -16.77
N GLY A 176 10.25 5.24 -16.06
CA GLY A 176 10.07 5.29 -14.61
C GLY A 176 11.29 5.64 -13.79
N VAL A 177 11.35 5.08 -12.59
CA VAL A 177 12.47 5.29 -11.66
C VAL A 177 13.66 4.50 -12.15
N GLY A 178 14.71 5.20 -12.57
CA GLY A 178 15.95 4.58 -13.04
C GLY A 178 16.55 3.67 -11.96
N ILE A 179 16.43 2.35 -12.14
CA ILE A 179 17.07 1.36 -11.28
C ILE A 179 18.51 1.20 -11.77
N ALA A 180 19.48 1.35 -10.89
CA ALA A 180 20.92 1.41 -11.23
C ALA A 180 21.41 0.17 -12.04
N CYS A 181 20.85 -1.01 -11.79
CA CYS A 181 21.23 -2.24 -12.49
C CYS A 181 20.64 -2.36 -13.91
N VAL A 182 19.67 -1.54 -14.32
CA VAL A 182 19.05 -1.61 -15.66
C VAL A 182 20.04 -1.32 -16.78
N PRO A 183 20.79 -0.21 -16.78
CA PRO A 183 21.77 0.06 -17.82
C PRO A 183 22.87 -1.00 -17.94
N GLU A 184 23.27 -1.61 -16.84
CA GLU A 184 24.28 -2.69 -16.82
C GLU A 184 23.71 -3.98 -17.43
N THR A 185 22.47 -4.32 -17.10
CA THR A 185 21.80 -5.53 -17.61
C THR A 185 21.50 -5.42 -19.10
N MET A 186 21.23 -4.21 -19.60
CA MET A 186 20.95 -3.97 -21.03
C MET A 186 22.22 -3.97 -21.90
N LYS A 187 23.43 -3.86 -21.34
CA LYS A 187 24.70 -3.88 -22.07
C LYS A 187 25.23 -5.28 -22.35
N ASN A 188 24.74 -6.29 -21.65
CA ASN A 188 25.14 -7.68 -21.78
C ASN A 188 24.15 -8.45 -22.66
#